data_456e29aa72b667bf8f4fbdf91d3bcc1e
#
_entry.id   456e29aa72b667bf8f4fbdf91d3bcc1e
#
_cell.length_a   1.000
_cell.length_b   1.000
_cell.length_c   1.000
_cell.angle_alpha   90.00
_cell.angle_beta   90.00
_cell.angle_gamma   90.00
#
_symmetry.space_group_name_H-M   'P 1'
#
loop_
_entity.id
_entity.type
_entity.pdbx_description
1 polymer ?
#
loop_
_entity_poly.entity_id
_entity_poly.type
_entity_poly.pdbx_seq_one_letter_code
_entity_poly.pdbx_strand_id
1 'polypeptide(L)'
;ENAQLSFLCDRTGVTELYSLDVNSLTLRQLTSTRYGISSPVFKADTLYYSALAASDRPQDYKQGRMMYATAASDLPVTVVRYEDIHKYPVADALTAQETALGDTATIAAEVKFSRTERYSKIRLPHIHSWAPVYFNYDNVESVSGDDYYKTASLGATALFQNLLSTGYGMVGYGAHEDPYKKGGWRHSGHFKYIFTGLYPVFEFSADFNDRASLDIQKIQFSKGNMYRLYNKGTLTGRPYFEGGLKVYIPFNFSSGGISRGMIPQVKYKFTNDRYNDQILFQHIVKKDGKDVTETYSTMGESHISPLQTLDASLRGYVMRQKAPSQVFPSLGFGAEIGFHFRPGHMKAYNPTAYLYTYGYLPGFTARQGLRLTASMEVWYGPCEEGAIMEGALTAIPRGFVGTNLKNIINSCSESRWRVTADYAIPFADVDWSFLSPVAYIKNFELTPFFDWSYQTFCWDHDLHYNPGAVSGENLFSVGADLTVNLGNFFWLPYDTHIGIRYARNFWHYIDRFPISDLNKNYIGWIFSISL
;
A
#
# COMPACT_ATOMS: atom_id res chain seq x y z
N GLU A 1 49.09 -5.72 -4.42
CA GLU A 1 47.71 -5.23 -4.36
C GLU A 1 47.39 -4.93 -2.90
N ASN A 2 47.19 -3.66 -2.56
CA ASN A 2 46.92 -3.23 -1.19
C ASN A 2 45.45 -3.55 -0.87
N ALA A 3 45.22 -4.59 -0.05
CA ALA A 3 43.89 -4.89 0.44
C ALA A 3 43.51 -3.90 1.54
N GLN A 4 42.69 -2.92 1.22
CA GLN A 4 42.14 -1.96 2.18
C GLN A 4 40.68 -2.26 2.43
N LEU A 5 40.28 -2.35 3.70
CA LEU A 5 38.89 -2.49 4.15
C LEU A 5 38.40 -1.16 4.71
N SER A 6 37.40 -0.56 4.10
CA SER A 6 36.75 0.66 4.60
C SER A 6 35.43 0.33 5.29
N PHE A 7 35.20 0.90 6.48
CA PHE A 7 34.02 0.65 7.29
C PHE A 7 33.66 1.87 8.15
N LEU A 8 32.38 1.93 8.55
CA LEU A 8 31.92 2.92 9.52
C LEU A 8 32.12 2.40 10.95
N CYS A 9 32.58 3.26 11.83
CA CYS A 9 32.75 2.96 13.24
C CYS A 9 32.44 4.19 14.10
N ASP A 10 31.83 3.97 15.24
CA ASP A 10 31.42 4.99 16.20
C ASP A 10 32.37 5.15 17.40
N ARG A 11 33.59 4.63 17.31
CA ARG A 11 34.59 4.62 18.39
C ARG A 11 34.90 6.01 18.98
N THR A 12 34.67 7.08 18.25
CA THR A 12 34.86 8.47 18.72
C THR A 12 33.60 9.08 19.34
N GLY A 13 32.51 8.30 19.51
CA GLY A 13 31.21 8.77 19.94
C GLY A 13 30.31 9.26 18.80
N VAL A 14 30.85 9.37 17.58
CA VAL A 14 30.14 9.64 16.35
C VAL A 14 30.59 8.70 15.25
N THR A 15 29.70 8.36 14.35
CA THR A 15 29.98 7.42 13.27
C THR A 15 30.87 8.08 12.21
N GLU A 16 32.12 7.58 12.07
CA GLU A 16 33.09 8.08 11.11
C GLU A 16 33.59 6.98 10.18
N LEU A 17 34.23 7.34 9.07
CA LEU A 17 34.79 6.40 8.11
C LEU A 17 36.24 6.05 8.52
N TYR A 18 36.49 4.76 8.58
CA TYR A 18 37.81 4.20 8.84
C TYR A 18 38.27 3.34 7.67
N SER A 19 39.58 3.23 7.50
CA SER A 19 40.24 2.30 6.59
C SER A 19 41.28 1.46 7.34
N LEU A 20 41.16 0.15 7.19
CA LEU A 20 42.15 -0.81 7.71
C LEU A 20 42.97 -1.34 6.54
N ASP A 21 44.26 -1.17 6.58
CA ASP A 21 45.20 -1.89 5.73
C ASP A 21 45.36 -3.30 6.28
N VAL A 22 44.88 -4.30 5.56
CA VAL A 22 44.81 -5.70 6.01
C VAL A 22 46.21 -6.31 6.14
N ASN A 23 47.19 -5.84 5.38
CA ASN A 23 48.54 -6.38 5.39
C ASN A 23 49.37 -5.82 6.56
N SER A 24 49.28 -4.51 6.78
CA SER A 24 50.02 -3.85 7.85
C SER A 24 49.26 -3.75 9.18
N LEU A 25 47.95 -4.12 9.17
CA LEU A 25 47.02 -3.93 10.29
C LEU A 25 46.94 -2.48 10.77
N THR A 26 47.22 -1.54 9.87
CA THR A 26 47.21 -0.11 10.21
C THR A 26 45.79 0.44 10.02
N LEU A 27 45.21 0.91 11.12
CA LEU A 27 43.90 1.56 11.13
C LEU A 27 44.05 3.07 10.93
N ARG A 28 43.28 3.63 10.00
CA ARG A 28 43.25 5.08 9.71
C ARG A 28 41.82 5.58 9.80
N GLN A 29 41.63 6.70 10.47
CA GLN A 29 40.39 7.47 10.42
C GLN A 29 40.44 8.39 9.20
N LEU A 30 39.45 8.33 8.34
CA LEU A 30 39.38 9.09 7.08
C LEU A 30 38.48 10.33 7.18
N THR A 31 37.53 10.36 8.11
CA THR A 31 36.65 11.50 8.33
C THR A 31 36.64 11.88 9.80
N SER A 32 36.42 13.19 10.05
CA SER A 32 36.21 13.72 11.39
C SER A 32 35.16 14.82 11.30
N THR A 33 33.92 14.48 11.66
CA THR A 33 32.79 15.38 11.57
C THR A 33 32.15 15.57 12.94
N ARG A 34 31.38 16.66 13.10
CA ARG A 34 30.76 16.96 14.40
C ARG A 34 29.65 15.97 14.79
N TYR A 35 28.93 15.44 13.81
CA TYR A 35 27.71 14.64 14.03
C TYR A 35 27.75 13.27 13.34
N GLY A 36 28.91 12.89 12.83
CA GLY A 36 29.08 11.63 12.12
C GLY A 36 28.59 11.65 10.67
N ILE A 37 29.00 10.63 9.96
CA ILE A 37 28.65 10.46 8.55
C ILE A 37 27.80 9.20 8.34
N SER A 38 27.16 9.12 7.18
CA SER A 38 26.46 7.91 6.73
C SER A 38 26.59 7.74 5.23
N SER A 39 26.40 6.49 4.77
CA SER A 39 26.40 6.13 3.34
C SER A 39 27.64 6.59 2.57
N PRO A 40 28.87 6.35 3.06
CA PRO A 40 30.07 6.73 2.34
C PRO A 40 30.26 5.86 1.08
N VAL A 41 30.61 6.50 -0.02
CA VAL A 41 30.91 5.84 -1.31
C VAL A 41 32.11 6.52 -1.94
N PHE A 42 33.14 5.74 -2.29
CA PHE A 42 34.25 6.20 -3.12
C PHE A 42 33.90 6.06 -4.59
N LYS A 43 34.08 7.12 -5.34
CA LYS A 43 34.01 7.10 -6.81
C LYS A 43 35.26 7.81 -7.36
N ALA A 44 36.12 7.06 -7.99
CA ALA A 44 37.49 7.49 -8.31
C ALA A 44 38.16 8.05 -7.03
N ASP A 45 38.79 9.21 -7.09
CA ASP A 45 39.48 9.86 -5.99
C ASP A 45 38.59 10.76 -5.11
N THR A 46 37.29 10.56 -5.13
CA THR A 46 36.34 11.39 -4.38
C THR A 46 35.47 10.52 -3.46
N LEU A 47 35.43 10.88 -2.19
CA LEU A 47 34.52 10.33 -1.19
C LEU A 47 33.22 11.15 -1.18
N TYR A 48 32.11 10.47 -1.42
CA TYR A 48 30.75 11.02 -1.25
C TYR A 48 30.15 10.45 0.03
N TYR A 49 29.57 11.29 0.86
CA TYR A 49 28.92 10.88 2.10
C TYR A 49 27.80 11.82 2.49
N SER A 50 26.91 11.37 3.36
CA SER A 50 25.86 12.18 3.95
C SER A 50 26.22 12.53 5.40
N ALA A 51 26.10 13.81 5.76
CA ALA A 51 26.29 14.28 7.13
C ALA A 51 25.29 15.40 7.44
N LEU A 52 25.07 15.67 8.74
CA LEU A 52 24.36 16.87 9.16
C LEU A 52 25.22 18.10 8.87
N ALA A 53 24.58 19.18 8.47
CA ALA A 53 25.30 20.45 8.26
C ALA A 53 25.99 20.87 9.55
N ALA A 54 27.31 21.10 9.46
CA ALA A 54 28.08 21.64 10.58
C ALA A 54 27.83 23.13 10.68
N SER A 55 26.84 23.53 11.49
CA SER A 55 26.54 24.93 11.77
C SER A 55 26.49 25.15 13.27
N ASP A 56 27.04 26.28 13.70
CA ASP A 56 26.94 26.72 15.08
C ASP A 56 25.63 27.47 15.39
N ARG A 57 24.77 27.61 14.37
CA ARG A 57 23.49 28.33 14.50
C ARG A 57 22.36 27.31 14.69
N PRO A 58 21.55 27.43 15.76
CA PRO A 58 20.46 26.48 16.03
C PRO A 58 19.44 26.38 14.89
N GLN A 59 19.22 27.43 14.12
CA GLN A 59 18.28 27.44 12.99
C GLN A 59 18.73 26.58 11.81
N ASP A 60 20.03 26.29 11.70
CA ASP A 60 20.57 25.52 10.58
C ASP A 60 20.37 24.01 10.78
N TYR A 61 20.06 23.56 11.99
CA TYR A 61 19.70 22.15 12.27
C TYR A 61 18.44 21.70 11.51
N LYS A 62 17.64 22.63 11.03
CA LYS A 62 16.46 22.33 10.20
C LYS A 62 16.80 21.92 8.77
N GLN A 63 18.06 22.08 8.33
CA GLN A 63 18.45 21.74 6.96
C GLN A 63 18.60 20.24 6.70
N GLY A 64 18.61 19.43 7.76
CA GLY A 64 18.70 17.97 7.64
C GLY A 64 20.09 17.49 7.19
N ARG A 65 20.15 16.25 6.69
CA ARG A 65 21.38 15.66 6.15
C ARG A 65 21.67 16.20 4.75
N MET A 66 22.92 16.58 4.52
CA MET A 66 23.40 17.04 3.23
C MET A 66 24.40 16.03 2.66
N MET A 67 24.53 16.00 1.33
CA MET A 67 25.54 15.24 0.64
C MET A 67 26.82 16.07 0.51
N TYR A 68 27.94 15.47 0.90
CA TYR A 68 29.25 16.06 0.77
C TYR A 68 30.09 15.27 -0.22
N ALA A 69 30.98 15.95 -0.91
CA ALA A 69 31.98 15.36 -1.80
C ALA A 69 33.34 15.91 -1.38
N THR A 70 34.25 15.05 -0.99
CA THR A 70 35.61 15.42 -0.56
C THR A 70 36.64 14.63 -1.37
N ALA A 71 37.60 15.30 -1.94
CA ALA A 71 38.68 14.61 -2.64
C ALA A 71 39.48 13.76 -1.65
N ALA A 72 39.99 12.62 -2.08
CA ALA A 72 40.75 11.70 -1.23
C ALA A 72 42.03 12.35 -0.66
N SER A 73 42.62 13.31 -1.41
CA SER A 73 43.74 14.12 -0.95
C SER A 73 43.43 15.05 0.21
N ASP A 74 42.17 15.46 0.34
CA ASP A 74 41.73 16.45 1.34
C ASP A 74 41.13 15.82 2.59
N LEU A 75 41.12 14.47 2.66
CA LEU A 75 40.63 13.76 3.82
C LEU A 75 41.59 13.94 5.01
N PRO A 76 41.07 14.19 6.22
CA PRO A 76 41.89 14.34 7.42
C PRO A 76 42.38 12.97 7.95
N VAL A 77 43.27 12.34 7.21
CA VAL A 77 43.71 10.98 7.52
C VAL A 77 44.54 10.97 8.82
N THR A 78 44.03 10.30 9.85
CA THR A 78 44.71 10.13 11.12
C THR A 78 44.95 8.66 11.39
N VAL A 79 46.22 8.29 11.67
CA VAL A 79 46.54 6.92 12.08
C VAL A 79 46.07 6.71 13.51
N VAL A 80 45.24 5.69 13.69
CA VAL A 80 44.67 5.34 14.98
C VAL A 80 45.61 4.37 15.69
N ARG A 81 46.10 4.73 16.87
CA ARG A 81 46.89 3.85 17.71
C ARG A 81 46.02 2.98 18.59
N TYR A 82 46.45 1.76 18.88
CA TYR A 82 45.73 0.82 19.75
C TYR A 82 45.44 1.42 21.14
N GLU A 83 46.37 2.23 21.64
CA GLU A 83 46.27 2.91 22.94
C GLU A 83 45.16 3.95 23.01
N ASP A 84 44.71 4.46 21.85
CA ASP A 84 43.63 5.44 21.76
C ASP A 84 42.22 4.77 21.81
N ILE A 85 42.17 3.43 21.81
CA ILE A 85 40.92 2.66 21.82
C ILE A 85 40.19 2.70 23.18
N HIS A 86 40.92 3.00 24.26
CA HIS A 86 40.44 2.85 25.62
C HIS A 86 39.87 4.11 26.28
N LYS A 87 39.66 5.20 25.56
CA LYS A 87 39.22 6.48 26.15
C LYS A 87 37.84 6.89 25.67
N TYR A 88 36.82 6.11 26.00
CA TYR A 88 35.44 6.52 25.84
C TYR A 88 34.84 6.88 27.19
N PRO A 89 34.55 8.16 27.50
CA PRO A 89 34.02 8.54 28.81
C PRO A 89 32.75 7.78 29.19
N VAL A 90 31.91 7.43 28.20
CA VAL A 90 30.70 6.63 28.44
C VAL A 90 31.03 5.16 28.71
N ALA A 91 31.94 4.57 27.94
CA ALA A 91 32.35 3.19 28.16
C ALA A 91 33.12 3.03 29.48
N ASP A 92 34.00 3.99 29.79
CA ASP A 92 34.75 4.02 31.07
C ASP A 92 33.77 4.19 32.25
N ALA A 93 32.74 5.03 32.14
CA ALA A 93 31.73 5.21 33.17
C ALA A 93 30.88 3.94 33.36
N LEU A 94 30.48 3.26 32.28
CA LEU A 94 29.77 1.99 32.34
C LEU A 94 30.63 0.89 32.96
N THR A 95 31.90 0.76 32.56
CA THR A 95 32.83 -0.20 33.12
C THR A 95 33.08 0.08 34.62
N ALA A 96 33.22 1.34 35.00
CA ALA A 96 33.35 1.73 36.41
C ALA A 96 32.09 1.39 37.21
N GLN A 97 30.93 1.58 36.62
CA GLN A 97 29.65 1.22 37.24
C GLN A 97 29.50 -0.30 37.42
N GLU A 98 29.82 -1.07 36.39
CA GLU A 98 29.81 -2.55 36.43
C GLU A 98 30.81 -3.08 37.46
N THR A 99 32.02 -2.51 37.51
CA THR A 99 33.03 -2.86 38.51
C THR A 99 32.56 -2.54 39.93
N ALA A 100 31.89 -1.39 40.12
CA ALA A 100 31.38 -0.99 41.43
C ALA A 100 30.21 -1.89 41.90
N LEU A 101 29.46 -2.48 40.97
CA LEU A 101 28.39 -3.45 41.28
C LEU A 101 28.95 -4.85 41.61
N GLY A 102 30.24 -5.09 41.45
CA GLY A 102 30.90 -6.36 41.84
C GLY A 102 30.58 -7.54 40.90
N ASP A 103 30.01 -7.28 39.72
CA ASP A 103 29.49 -8.31 38.82
C ASP A 103 30.48 -8.77 37.74
N THR A 104 31.77 -8.47 37.92
CA THR A 104 32.82 -8.88 36.97
C THR A 104 33.04 -10.40 36.91
N ALA A 105 32.61 -11.14 37.92
CA ALA A 105 32.71 -12.60 37.94
C ALA A 105 31.71 -13.30 36.99
N THR A 106 30.60 -12.66 36.67
CA THR A 106 29.56 -13.22 35.77
C THR A 106 29.91 -13.06 34.29
N ILE A 107 30.65 -12.02 33.93
CA ILE A 107 31.05 -11.73 32.54
C ILE A 107 32.17 -12.66 32.08
N ALA A 108 33.02 -13.11 33.00
CA ALA A 108 34.14 -14.01 32.71
C ALA A 108 33.77 -15.49 32.70
N ALA A 109 32.56 -15.85 33.12
CA ALA A 109 32.14 -17.24 33.08
C ALA A 109 31.82 -17.62 31.62
N GLU A 110 32.65 -18.48 31.06
CA GLU A 110 32.39 -19.09 29.74
C GLU A 110 31.02 -19.78 29.79
N VAL A 111 30.05 -19.20 29.12
CA VAL A 111 28.67 -19.77 29.05
C VAL A 111 28.76 -21.07 28.26
N LYS A 112 28.86 -22.19 28.97
CA LYS A 112 28.79 -23.52 28.35
C LYS A 112 27.36 -23.82 28.02
N PHE A 113 27.03 -23.74 26.74
CA PHE A 113 25.75 -24.20 26.25
C PHE A 113 25.66 -25.72 26.38
N SER A 114 24.75 -26.20 27.20
CA SER A 114 24.52 -27.62 27.40
C SER A 114 23.94 -28.31 26.15
N ARG A 115 23.31 -27.54 25.28
CA ARG A 115 22.74 -28.01 24.04
C ARG A 115 22.66 -26.90 23.00
N THR A 116 23.12 -27.17 21.79
CA THR A 116 22.93 -26.33 20.63
C THR A 116 21.96 -27.02 19.69
N GLU A 117 20.87 -26.37 19.37
CA GLU A 117 19.89 -26.86 18.39
C GLU A 117 19.92 -25.99 17.15
N ARG A 118 19.80 -26.63 15.99
CA ARG A 118 19.64 -25.90 14.74
C ARG A 118 18.28 -25.20 14.76
N TYR A 119 18.27 -23.89 14.55
CA TYR A 119 17.03 -23.14 14.46
C TYR A 119 16.24 -23.56 13.20
N SER A 120 14.99 -23.99 13.38
CA SER A 120 14.10 -24.29 12.27
C SER A 120 13.46 -23.01 11.74
N LYS A 121 13.55 -22.78 10.44
CA LYS A 121 12.91 -21.63 9.78
C LYS A 121 11.38 -21.64 9.90
N ILE A 122 10.79 -22.81 10.13
CA ILE A 122 9.33 -23.02 10.24
C ILE A 122 8.90 -23.13 11.72
N ARG A 123 9.69 -22.63 12.66
CA ARG A 123 9.30 -22.70 14.07
C ARG A 123 8.07 -21.85 14.33
N LEU A 124 7.14 -22.37 15.15
CA LEU A 124 5.89 -21.68 15.47
C LEU A 124 6.17 -20.28 16.03
N PRO A 125 5.48 -19.26 15.53
CA PRO A 125 5.63 -17.90 16.01
C PRO A 125 5.05 -17.75 17.42
N HIS A 126 5.62 -16.83 18.19
CA HIS A 126 5.12 -16.44 19.51
C HIS A 126 4.32 -15.14 19.41
N ILE A 127 3.20 -15.07 20.13
CA ILE A 127 2.46 -13.81 20.30
C ILE A 127 3.33 -12.88 21.14
N HIS A 128 3.64 -11.70 20.60
CA HIS A 128 4.46 -10.69 21.26
C HIS A 128 3.70 -9.41 21.58
N SER A 129 2.55 -9.17 20.94
CA SER A 129 1.75 -7.96 21.12
C SER A 129 0.29 -8.25 20.89
N TRP A 130 -0.59 -7.47 21.54
CA TRP A 130 -2.02 -7.53 21.28
C TRP A 130 -2.67 -6.17 21.50
N ALA A 131 -3.82 -5.95 20.89
CA ALA A 131 -4.65 -4.75 21.07
C ALA A 131 -6.12 -5.14 21.28
N PRO A 132 -6.88 -4.42 22.14
CA PRO A 132 -8.30 -4.68 22.38
C PRO A 132 -9.20 -4.09 21.28
N VAL A 133 -8.78 -4.15 20.04
CA VAL A 133 -9.47 -3.69 18.84
C VAL A 133 -9.02 -4.55 17.69
N TYR A 134 -9.94 -4.90 16.78
CA TYR A 134 -9.55 -5.46 15.51
C TYR A 134 -9.06 -4.33 14.60
N PHE A 135 -7.88 -4.52 14.00
CA PHE A 135 -7.31 -3.58 13.05
C PHE A 135 -6.53 -4.33 11.97
N ASN A 136 -6.87 -4.05 10.71
CA ASN A 136 -6.19 -4.60 9.54
C ASN A 136 -5.37 -3.51 8.86
N TYR A 137 -4.05 -3.59 8.98
CA TYR A 137 -3.10 -2.62 8.42
C TYR A 137 -3.10 -2.57 6.89
N ASP A 138 -3.49 -3.64 6.21
CA ASP A 138 -3.47 -3.70 4.73
C ASP A 138 -4.60 -2.91 4.08
N ASN A 139 -5.68 -2.66 4.82
CA ASN A 139 -6.88 -1.99 4.29
C ASN A 139 -6.95 -0.50 4.64
N VAL A 140 -5.90 0.06 5.21
CA VAL A 140 -5.93 1.45 5.71
C VAL A 140 -5.88 2.48 4.60
N GLU A 141 -5.35 2.14 3.42
CA GLU A 141 -5.24 3.08 2.28
C GLU A 141 -6.59 3.55 1.73
N SER A 142 -7.67 2.82 1.99
CA SER A 142 -8.99 3.12 1.42
C SER A 142 -10.13 2.80 2.38
N VAL A 143 -10.20 3.53 3.50
CA VAL A 143 -11.36 3.42 4.40
C VAL A 143 -12.57 4.06 3.73
N SER A 144 -13.49 3.26 3.20
CA SER A 144 -14.81 3.74 2.78
C SER A 144 -15.79 3.60 3.95
N GLY A 145 -16.76 4.52 4.04
CA GLY A 145 -17.75 4.50 5.12
C GLY A 145 -18.57 3.20 5.18
N ASP A 146 -18.72 2.51 4.05
CA ASP A 146 -19.52 1.28 3.97
C ASP A 146 -18.75 0.02 4.36
N ASP A 147 -17.40 0.04 4.27
CA ASP A 147 -16.53 -1.11 4.48
C ASP A 147 -15.57 -0.94 5.68
N TYR A 148 -15.86 -0.01 6.59
CA TYR A 148 -14.99 0.31 7.74
C TYR A 148 -14.63 -0.91 8.59
N TYR A 149 -15.54 -1.86 8.71
CA TYR A 149 -15.37 -3.08 9.50
C TYR A 149 -14.24 -3.99 9.00
N LYS A 150 -13.88 -3.87 7.72
CA LYS A 150 -12.72 -4.59 7.15
C LYS A 150 -11.39 -4.00 7.60
N THR A 151 -11.39 -2.75 8.03
CA THR A 151 -10.19 -2.04 8.51
C THR A 151 -10.12 -2.04 10.02
N ALA A 152 -11.22 -1.67 10.70
CA ALA A 152 -11.27 -1.59 12.16
C ALA A 152 -12.66 -1.92 12.68
N SER A 153 -12.73 -2.69 13.75
CA SER A 153 -13.96 -3.02 14.46
C SER A 153 -13.70 -3.28 15.93
N LEU A 154 -14.76 -3.37 16.72
CA LEU A 154 -14.64 -3.86 18.11
C LEU A 154 -14.05 -5.27 18.07
N GLY A 155 -13.18 -5.61 19.03
CA GLY A 155 -12.61 -6.95 19.05
C GLY A 155 -11.20 -7.00 19.64
N ALA A 156 -10.35 -7.81 19.05
CA ALA A 156 -8.95 -7.93 19.45
C ALA A 156 -8.06 -8.33 18.27
N THR A 157 -6.83 -7.85 18.27
CA THR A 157 -5.78 -8.26 17.36
C THR A 157 -4.58 -8.73 18.15
N ALA A 158 -4.03 -9.90 17.81
CA ALA A 158 -2.79 -10.42 18.34
C ALA A 158 -1.76 -10.52 17.22
N LEU A 159 -0.56 -9.99 17.46
CA LEU A 159 0.57 -10.06 16.57
C LEU A 159 1.53 -11.13 17.03
N PHE A 160 2.03 -11.91 16.09
CA PHE A 160 2.97 -12.98 16.38
C PHE A 160 4.13 -12.98 15.40
N GLN A 161 5.30 -13.40 15.87
CA GLN A 161 6.46 -13.62 15.02
C GLN A 161 7.38 -14.68 15.61
N ASN A 162 8.23 -15.27 14.76
CA ASN A 162 9.28 -16.13 15.24
C ASN A 162 10.54 -15.31 15.61
N LEU A 163 11.48 -15.91 16.34
CA LEU A 163 12.69 -15.23 16.86
C LEU A 163 13.56 -14.59 15.76
N LEU A 164 13.57 -15.11 14.54
CA LEU A 164 14.34 -14.58 13.41
C LEU A 164 13.52 -13.67 12.49
N SER A 165 12.28 -13.36 12.85
CA SER A 165 11.35 -12.57 12.01
C SER A 165 11.16 -13.11 10.58
N THR A 166 11.47 -14.40 10.37
CA THR A 166 11.24 -15.07 9.08
C THR A 166 9.81 -15.58 8.92
N GLY A 167 9.00 -15.51 9.96
CA GLY A 167 7.57 -15.81 9.95
C GLY A 167 6.88 -14.91 10.95
N TYR A 168 5.95 -14.11 10.49
CA TYR A 168 5.19 -13.17 11.31
C TYR A 168 3.78 -13.00 10.76
N GLY A 169 2.89 -12.51 11.59
CA GLY A 169 1.51 -12.30 11.16
C GLY A 169 0.61 -11.83 12.28
N MET A 170 -0.68 -11.95 12.01
CA MET A 170 -1.73 -11.53 12.93
C MET A 170 -2.88 -12.54 12.99
N VAL A 171 -3.52 -12.58 14.14
CA VAL A 171 -4.83 -13.18 14.34
C VAL A 171 -5.74 -12.08 14.88
N GLY A 172 -6.88 -11.89 14.23
CA GLY A 172 -7.87 -10.88 14.58
C GLY A 172 -9.23 -11.51 14.87
N TYR A 173 -9.91 -10.93 15.83
CA TYR A 173 -11.33 -11.14 16.08
C TYR A 173 -12.02 -9.80 15.98
N GLY A 174 -13.06 -9.71 15.15
CA GLY A 174 -13.87 -8.51 14.95
C GLY A 174 -15.33 -8.72 15.34
N ALA A 175 -15.96 -7.67 15.84
CA ALA A 175 -17.39 -7.60 16.06
C ALA A 175 -17.91 -6.28 15.48
N HIS A 176 -18.83 -6.34 14.54
CA HIS A 176 -19.38 -5.19 13.84
C HIS A 176 -20.85 -5.37 13.53
N GLU A 177 -21.54 -4.29 13.19
CA GLU A 177 -22.91 -4.36 12.70
C GLU A 177 -22.94 -5.05 11.32
N ASP A 178 -23.94 -5.92 11.13
CA ASP A 178 -24.10 -6.61 9.84
C ASP A 178 -24.41 -5.60 8.73
N PRO A 179 -23.55 -5.44 7.72
CA PRO A 179 -23.74 -4.44 6.67
C PRO A 179 -25.04 -4.64 5.86
N TYR A 180 -25.67 -5.82 5.97
CA TYR A 180 -26.85 -6.19 5.22
C TYR A 180 -28.10 -6.41 6.08
N LYS A 181 -27.97 -6.38 7.42
CA LYS A 181 -29.07 -6.63 8.35
C LYS A 181 -29.05 -5.62 9.49
N LYS A 182 -29.88 -4.60 9.41
CA LYS A 182 -30.00 -3.55 10.43
C LYS A 182 -30.23 -4.13 11.83
N GLY A 183 -29.37 -3.73 12.77
CA GLY A 183 -29.40 -4.18 14.16
C GLY A 183 -28.87 -5.60 14.41
N GLY A 184 -28.30 -6.25 13.41
CA GLY A 184 -27.61 -7.53 13.56
C GLY A 184 -26.13 -7.33 13.84
N TRP A 185 -25.54 -8.16 14.72
CA TRP A 185 -24.10 -8.19 14.96
C TRP A 185 -23.48 -9.41 14.31
N ARG A 186 -22.27 -9.22 13.76
CA ARG A 186 -21.43 -10.29 13.22
C ARG A 186 -20.13 -10.36 13.99
N HIS A 187 -19.68 -11.59 14.15
CA HIS A 187 -18.42 -11.94 14.79
C HIS A 187 -17.51 -12.53 13.71
N SER A 188 -16.46 -11.80 13.36
CA SER A 188 -15.52 -12.19 12.30
C SER A 188 -14.19 -12.67 12.88
N GLY A 189 -13.54 -13.54 12.15
CA GLY A 189 -12.20 -14.02 12.43
C GLY A 189 -11.26 -13.75 11.26
N HIS A 190 -10.04 -13.30 11.57
CA HIS A 190 -9.05 -12.88 10.59
C HIS A 190 -7.71 -13.53 10.90
N PHE A 191 -7.03 -13.98 9.88
CA PHE A 191 -5.70 -14.57 9.98
C PHE A 191 -4.84 -14.09 8.82
N LYS A 192 -3.61 -13.69 9.13
CA LYS A 192 -2.58 -13.38 8.14
C LYS A 192 -1.25 -13.91 8.62
N TYR A 193 -0.52 -14.57 7.73
CA TYR A 193 0.82 -15.08 7.99
C TYR A 193 1.74 -14.83 6.81
N ILE A 194 2.88 -14.20 7.07
CA ILE A 194 3.91 -13.89 6.09
C ILE A 194 5.16 -14.71 6.42
N PHE A 195 5.62 -15.47 5.45
CA PHE A 195 6.81 -16.30 5.57
C PHE A 195 7.91 -15.84 4.61
N THR A 196 9.00 -15.33 5.19
CA THR A 196 10.19 -14.80 4.48
C THR A 196 11.41 -15.71 4.63
N GLY A 197 11.26 -16.87 5.26
CA GLY A 197 12.36 -17.81 5.50
C GLY A 197 12.89 -18.51 4.26
N LEU A 198 12.18 -18.40 3.16
CA LEU A 198 12.60 -18.80 1.82
C LEU A 198 12.60 -17.58 0.91
N TYR A 199 13.20 -17.73 -0.25
CA TYR A 199 13.10 -16.77 -1.32
C TYR A 199 12.41 -17.49 -2.47
N PRO A 200 11.15 -17.33 -2.72
CA PRO A 200 10.25 -16.15 -2.55
C PRO A 200 9.57 -16.03 -1.18
N VAL A 201 8.85 -14.92 -1.00
CA VAL A 201 8.00 -14.64 0.16
C VAL A 201 6.61 -15.21 -0.07
N PHE A 202 6.05 -15.86 0.96
CA PHE A 202 4.71 -16.41 0.96
C PHE A 202 3.84 -15.66 1.97
N GLU A 203 2.66 -15.25 1.53
CA GLU A 203 1.66 -14.60 2.38
C GLU A 203 0.36 -15.40 2.32
N PHE A 204 -0.11 -15.85 3.46
CA PHE A 204 -1.36 -16.57 3.64
C PHE A 204 -2.37 -15.66 4.35
N SER A 205 -3.61 -15.64 3.88
CA SER A 205 -4.71 -14.93 4.54
C SER A 205 -5.94 -15.81 4.63
N ALA A 206 -6.72 -15.60 5.69
CA ALA A 206 -8.03 -16.22 5.84
C ALA A 206 -8.96 -15.28 6.59
N ASP A 207 -10.12 -15.00 6.02
CA ASP A 207 -11.17 -14.17 6.61
C ASP A 207 -12.45 -15.00 6.73
N PHE A 208 -13.10 -14.90 7.87
CA PHE A 208 -14.29 -15.67 8.19
C PHE A 208 -15.38 -14.78 8.76
N ASN A 209 -16.58 -14.88 8.20
CA ASN A 209 -17.84 -14.31 8.70
C ASN A 209 -17.91 -12.77 8.75
N ASP A 210 -17.16 -12.05 7.93
CA ASP A 210 -17.33 -10.58 7.79
C ASP A 210 -18.72 -10.19 7.30
N ARG A 211 -19.32 -11.08 6.50
CA ARG A 211 -20.67 -10.97 5.93
C ARG A 211 -21.28 -12.35 5.70
N ALA A 212 -22.52 -12.38 5.27
CA ALA A 212 -23.08 -13.59 4.70
C ALA A 212 -22.46 -13.85 3.31
N SER A 213 -22.30 -15.11 2.93
CA SER A 213 -21.92 -15.46 1.58
C SER A 213 -23.01 -15.13 0.57
N LEU A 214 -22.63 -14.92 -0.69
CA LEU A 214 -23.49 -14.58 -1.78
C LEU A 214 -23.67 -15.76 -2.73
N ASP A 215 -24.90 -15.97 -3.20
CA ASP A 215 -25.18 -16.74 -4.41
C ASP A 215 -25.42 -15.72 -5.53
N ILE A 216 -24.54 -15.68 -6.51
CA ILE A 216 -24.52 -14.70 -7.59
C ILE A 216 -25.13 -15.36 -8.82
N GLN A 217 -26.08 -14.69 -9.45
CA GLN A 217 -26.77 -15.17 -10.63
C GLN A 217 -26.85 -14.08 -11.69
N LYS A 218 -26.74 -14.48 -12.95
CA LYS A 218 -26.94 -13.61 -14.10
C LYS A 218 -28.45 -13.38 -14.30
N ILE A 219 -28.85 -12.11 -14.39
CA ILE A 219 -30.24 -11.73 -14.58
C ILE A 219 -30.35 -10.92 -15.87
N GLN A 220 -31.23 -11.36 -16.78
CA GLN A 220 -31.65 -10.58 -17.92
C GLN A 220 -32.95 -9.88 -17.56
N PHE A 221 -32.93 -8.55 -17.61
CA PHE A 221 -34.05 -7.72 -17.26
C PHE A 221 -34.64 -7.06 -18.51
N SER A 222 -35.98 -7.06 -18.64
CA SER A 222 -36.68 -6.39 -19.71
C SER A 222 -37.77 -5.47 -19.17
N LYS A 223 -37.78 -4.21 -19.62
CA LYS A 223 -38.87 -3.26 -19.39
C LYS A 223 -39.26 -2.64 -20.74
N GLY A 224 -40.38 -3.08 -21.33
CA GLY A 224 -40.72 -2.74 -22.70
C GLY A 224 -39.67 -3.27 -23.68
N ASN A 225 -39.07 -2.36 -24.46
CA ASN A 225 -38.00 -2.69 -25.42
C ASN A 225 -36.57 -2.62 -24.83
N MET A 226 -36.45 -2.33 -23.54
CA MET A 226 -35.14 -2.27 -22.88
C MET A 226 -34.75 -3.61 -22.27
N TYR A 227 -33.61 -4.14 -22.67
CA TYR A 227 -33.00 -5.34 -22.13
C TYR A 227 -31.74 -4.96 -21.36
N ARG A 228 -31.55 -5.52 -20.17
CA ARG A 228 -30.35 -5.37 -19.40
C ARG A 228 -29.92 -6.70 -18.82
N LEU A 229 -28.64 -6.98 -18.90
CA LEU A 229 -28.00 -8.10 -18.21
C LEU A 229 -27.21 -7.56 -17.02
N TYR A 230 -27.37 -8.18 -15.87
CA TYR A 230 -26.58 -7.84 -14.68
C TYR A 230 -26.41 -9.07 -13.78
N ASN A 231 -25.37 -9.08 -12.98
CA ASN A 231 -25.18 -10.11 -11.98
C ASN A 231 -25.71 -9.62 -10.64
N LYS A 232 -26.60 -10.40 -10.03
CA LYS A 232 -27.18 -10.10 -8.72
C LYS A 232 -26.71 -11.10 -7.70
N GLY A 233 -26.11 -10.61 -6.61
CA GLY A 233 -25.81 -11.42 -5.44
C GLY A 233 -27.00 -11.48 -4.49
N THR A 234 -27.41 -12.70 -4.11
CA THR A 234 -28.39 -12.93 -3.07
C THR A 234 -27.69 -13.45 -1.83
N LEU A 235 -27.95 -12.81 -0.68
CA LEU A 235 -27.39 -13.24 0.61
C LEU A 235 -27.92 -14.62 0.97
N THR A 236 -27.01 -15.47 1.42
CA THR A 236 -27.32 -16.80 1.96
C THR A 236 -27.28 -16.80 3.48
N GLY A 237 -27.77 -17.85 4.12
CA GLY A 237 -27.60 -18.06 5.56
C GLY A 237 -26.20 -18.52 5.98
N ARG A 238 -25.27 -18.72 5.01
CA ARG A 238 -23.91 -19.22 5.27
C ARG A 238 -22.97 -18.09 5.61
N PRO A 239 -22.07 -18.26 6.62
CA PRO A 239 -21.01 -17.29 6.87
C PRO A 239 -20.07 -17.20 5.64
N TYR A 240 -19.58 -16.01 5.35
CA TYR A 240 -18.57 -15.80 4.33
C TYR A 240 -17.23 -16.40 4.75
N PHE A 241 -16.51 -16.95 3.81
CA PHE A 241 -15.13 -17.38 3.96
C PHE A 241 -14.31 -16.96 2.74
N GLU A 242 -13.16 -16.33 2.99
CA GLU A 242 -12.15 -16.03 1.98
C GLU A 242 -10.81 -16.62 2.44
N GLY A 243 -10.13 -17.34 1.56
CA GLY A 243 -8.76 -17.82 1.75
C GLY A 243 -7.87 -17.26 0.65
N GLY A 244 -6.67 -16.80 1.00
CA GLY A 244 -5.72 -16.19 0.08
C GLY A 244 -4.31 -16.76 0.22
N LEU A 245 -3.63 -16.88 -0.93
CA LEU A 245 -2.20 -17.17 -1.03
C LEU A 245 -1.57 -16.16 -2.00
N LYS A 246 -0.61 -15.39 -1.52
CA LYS A 246 0.19 -14.48 -2.34
C LYS A 246 1.66 -14.92 -2.28
N VAL A 247 2.29 -14.99 -3.43
CA VAL A 247 3.71 -15.33 -3.57
C VAL A 247 4.38 -14.22 -4.35
N TYR A 248 5.46 -13.67 -3.83
CA TYR A 248 6.19 -12.60 -4.51
C TYR A 248 7.70 -12.66 -4.24
N ILE A 249 8.47 -12.08 -5.15
CA ILE A 249 9.93 -12.01 -5.05
C ILE A 249 10.35 -10.53 -5.09
N PRO A 250 10.81 -9.94 -3.96
CA PRO A 250 11.25 -8.55 -3.93
C PRO A 250 12.73 -8.45 -4.36
N PHE A 251 13.00 -8.34 -5.65
CA PHE A 251 14.34 -8.04 -6.14
C PHE A 251 14.72 -6.60 -5.80
N ASN A 252 15.80 -6.42 -5.07
CA ASN A 252 16.33 -5.12 -4.68
C ASN A 252 17.67 -4.86 -5.38
N PHE A 253 17.69 -3.85 -6.23
CA PHE A 253 18.87 -3.39 -6.98
C PHE A 253 19.32 -1.99 -6.55
N SER A 254 18.88 -1.53 -5.37
CA SER A 254 19.14 -0.18 -4.87
C SER A 254 20.62 0.07 -4.61
N SER A 255 21.09 1.24 -5.01
CA SER A 255 22.46 1.69 -4.78
C SER A 255 22.58 3.20 -4.89
N GLY A 256 23.51 3.81 -4.16
CA GLY A 256 23.89 5.21 -4.32
C GLY A 256 22.74 6.22 -4.13
N GLY A 257 21.83 5.98 -3.18
CA GLY A 257 20.69 6.87 -2.93
C GLY A 257 19.53 6.74 -3.95
N ILE A 258 19.62 5.76 -4.86
CA ILE A 258 18.57 5.42 -5.81
C ILE A 258 17.98 4.06 -5.39
N SER A 259 16.71 4.06 -5.07
CA SER A 259 15.92 2.85 -4.85
C SER A 259 15.49 2.25 -6.19
N ARG A 260 15.83 0.98 -6.40
CA ARG A 260 15.47 0.23 -7.61
C ARG A 260 14.98 -1.14 -7.20
N GLY A 261 13.87 -1.56 -7.76
CA GLY A 261 13.34 -2.89 -7.46
C GLY A 261 12.46 -3.43 -8.56
N MET A 262 12.27 -4.74 -8.51
CA MET A 262 11.33 -5.47 -9.35
C MET A 262 10.63 -6.51 -8.48
N ILE A 263 9.31 -6.57 -8.57
CA ILE A 263 8.48 -7.43 -7.72
C ILE A 263 7.50 -8.20 -8.61
N PRO A 264 7.85 -9.38 -9.12
CA PRO A 264 6.88 -10.31 -9.65
C PRO A 264 6.04 -10.88 -8.49
N GLN A 265 4.74 -10.95 -8.69
CA GLN A 265 3.82 -11.54 -7.72
C GLN A 265 2.69 -12.31 -8.38
N VAL A 266 2.20 -13.32 -7.67
CA VAL A 266 0.99 -14.05 -7.99
C VAL A 266 0.15 -14.16 -6.72
N LYS A 267 -1.14 -13.85 -6.83
CA LYS A 267 -2.10 -13.94 -5.74
C LYS A 267 -3.28 -14.81 -6.17
N TYR A 268 -3.57 -15.81 -5.39
CA TYR A 268 -4.74 -16.65 -5.55
C TYR A 268 -5.70 -16.42 -4.38
N LYS A 269 -6.97 -16.26 -4.67
CA LYS A 269 -8.06 -16.15 -3.68
C LYS A 269 -9.15 -17.16 -3.97
N PHE A 270 -9.67 -17.74 -2.93
CA PHE A 270 -10.83 -18.62 -2.93
C PHE A 270 -11.88 -18.03 -1.99
N THR A 271 -13.14 -18.02 -2.44
CA THR A 271 -14.26 -17.64 -1.58
C THR A 271 -15.36 -18.67 -1.64
N ASN A 272 -16.20 -18.73 -0.62
CA ASN A 272 -17.38 -19.58 -0.62
C ASN A 272 -18.64 -18.87 -1.18
N ASP A 273 -18.48 -17.66 -1.75
CA ASP A 273 -19.48 -17.12 -2.65
C ASP A 273 -19.61 -18.04 -3.85
N ARG A 274 -20.83 -18.22 -4.35
CA ARG A 274 -21.11 -19.12 -5.45
C ARG A 274 -21.64 -18.35 -6.64
N TYR A 275 -21.20 -18.75 -7.82
CA TYR A 275 -21.76 -18.29 -9.07
C TYR A 275 -22.62 -19.38 -9.70
N ASN A 276 -23.86 -19.01 -10.07
CA ASN A 276 -24.77 -19.83 -10.84
C ASN A 276 -24.79 -19.29 -12.27
N ASP A 277 -24.39 -20.11 -13.24
CA ASP A 277 -24.36 -19.77 -14.67
C ASP A 277 -25.75 -19.71 -15.33
N GLN A 278 -26.79 -20.16 -14.63
CA GLN A 278 -28.15 -20.07 -15.10
C GLN A 278 -28.61 -18.62 -15.21
N ILE A 279 -29.21 -18.28 -16.34
CA ILE A 279 -29.77 -16.95 -16.56
C ILE A 279 -31.21 -16.89 -16.04
N LEU A 280 -31.45 -15.94 -15.16
CA LEU A 280 -32.77 -15.62 -14.65
C LEU A 280 -33.36 -14.45 -15.47
N PHE A 281 -34.49 -14.66 -16.11
CA PHE A 281 -35.21 -13.62 -16.86
C PHE A 281 -36.19 -12.88 -15.96
N GLN A 282 -36.14 -11.56 -15.98
CA GLN A 282 -37.06 -10.70 -15.26
C GLN A 282 -37.73 -9.72 -16.24
N HIS A 283 -39.07 -9.73 -16.27
CA HIS A 283 -39.86 -8.78 -17.03
C HIS A 283 -40.66 -7.89 -16.10
N ILE A 284 -40.65 -6.58 -16.36
CA ILE A 284 -41.61 -5.68 -15.72
C ILE A 284 -42.80 -5.53 -16.67
N VAL A 285 -43.96 -6.01 -16.24
CA VAL A 285 -45.23 -5.88 -16.91
C VAL A 285 -46.16 -4.99 -16.09
N LYS A 286 -47.00 -4.19 -16.77
CA LYS A 286 -48.06 -3.42 -16.09
C LYS A 286 -49.29 -4.30 -15.88
N LYS A 287 -49.64 -4.56 -14.60
CA LYS A 287 -50.90 -5.16 -14.19
C LYS A 287 -51.67 -4.15 -13.31
N ASP A 288 -52.91 -3.84 -13.68
CA ASP A 288 -53.75 -2.87 -12.95
C ASP A 288 -53.09 -1.50 -12.71
N GLY A 289 -52.33 -1.01 -13.67
CA GLY A 289 -51.61 0.26 -13.59
C GLY A 289 -50.34 0.25 -12.73
N LYS A 290 -49.99 -0.89 -12.11
CA LYS A 290 -48.78 -1.06 -11.30
C LYS A 290 -47.73 -1.89 -12.04
N ASP A 291 -46.49 -1.51 -11.90
CA ASP A 291 -45.36 -2.30 -12.42
C ASP A 291 -45.20 -3.58 -11.57
N VAL A 292 -45.33 -4.74 -12.21
CA VAL A 292 -45.14 -6.06 -11.60
C VAL A 292 -43.95 -6.75 -12.25
N THR A 293 -43.02 -7.28 -11.44
CA THR A 293 -41.87 -8.03 -11.93
C THR A 293 -42.23 -9.52 -12.03
N GLU A 294 -42.26 -10.05 -13.25
CA GLU A 294 -42.41 -11.48 -13.51
C GLU A 294 -41.02 -12.09 -13.70
N THR A 295 -40.76 -13.22 -13.05
CA THR A 295 -39.44 -13.89 -13.05
C THR A 295 -39.58 -15.27 -13.67
N TYR A 296 -38.74 -15.54 -14.66
CA TYR A 296 -38.64 -16.84 -15.33
C TYR A 296 -37.21 -17.34 -15.26
N SER A 297 -37.00 -18.64 -15.11
CA SER A 297 -35.68 -19.25 -15.21
C SER A 297 -35.52 -20.02 -16.52
N THR A 298 -34.31 -20.05 -17.08
CA THR A 298 -34.03 -20.93 -18.23
C THR A 298 -34.07 -22.40 -17.80
N MET A 299 -34.61 -23.25 -18.65
CA MET A 299 -34.55 -24.71 -18.45
C MET A 299 -33.17 -25.31 -18.84
N GLY A 300 -32.10 -24.81 -18.31
CA GLY A 300 -30.75 -25.37 -18.51
C GLY A 300 -30.22 -26.01 -17.24
N GLU A 301 -29.26 -26.91 -17.38
CA GLU A 301 -28.49 -27.37 -16.23
C GLU A 301 -27.78 -26.18 -15.60
N SER A 302 -27.95 -26.01 -14.29
CA SER A 302 -27.32 -24.93 -13.53
C SER A 302 -26.01 -25.45 -12.93
N HIS A 303 -24.90 -24.83 -13.29
CA HIS A 303 -23.62 -25.12 -12.69
C HIS A 303 -23.33 -24.08 -11.60
N ILE A 304 -23.34 -24.54 -10.36
CA ILE A 304 -23.05 -23.69 -9.20
C ILE A 304 -21.64 -24.01 -8.72
N SER A 305 -20.77 -23.01 -8.74
CA SER A 305 -19.37 -23.20 -8.31
C SER A 305 -18.87 -22.03 -7.43
N PRO A 306 -17.94 -22.31 -6.51
CA PRO A 306 -17.33 -21.26 -5.69
C PRO A 306 -16.49 -20.33 -6.56
N LEU A 307 -16.39 -19.06 -6.14
CA LEU A 307 -15.59 -18.06 -6.83
C LEU A 307 -14.12 -18.18 -6.47
N GLN A 308 -13.31 -18.15 -7.50
CA GLN A 308 -11.85 -18.13 -7.40
C GLN A 308 -11.32 -16.94 -8.17
N THR A 309 -10.20 -16.38 -7.73
CA THR A 309 -9.53 -15.25 -8.39
C THR A 309 -8.05 -15.54 -8.47
N LEU A 310 -7.45 -15.24 -9.60
CA LEU A 310 -6.01 -15.28 -9.81
C LEU A 310 -5.55 -13.94 -10.35
N ASP A 311 -4.64 -13.31 -9.62
CA ASP A 311 -3.96 -12.07 -9.98
C ASP A 311 -2.47 -12.38 -10.22
N ALA A 312 -1.93 -11.92 -11.33
CA ALA A 312 -0.50 -11.99 -11.60
C ALA A 312 0.00 -10.61 -11.98
N SER A 313 1.03 -10.10 -11.34
CA SER A 313 1.59 -8.80 -11.69
C SER A 313 3.11 -8.74 -11.59
N LEU A 314 3.67 -7.77 -12.30
CA LEU A 314 5.09 -7.42 -12.29
C LEU A 314 5.20 -5.91 -12.06
N ARG A 315 5.72 -5.51 -10.91
CA ARG A 315 6.01 -4.13 -10.55
C ARG A 315 7.50 -3.86 -10.66
N GLY A 316 7.86 -2.76 -11.32
CA GLY A 316 9.24 -2.26 -11.36
C GLY A 316 9.30 -0.79 -10.99
N TYR A 317 10.38 -0.36 -10.33
CA TYR A 317 10.56 1.04 -9.96
C TYR A 317 12.02 1.47 -9.90
N VAL A 318 12.24 2.74 -10.19
CA VAL A 318 13.51 3.45 -10.02
C VAL A 318 13.19 4.83 -9.49
N MET A 319 13.68 5.19 -8.29
CA MET A 319 13.41 6.49 -7.70
C MET A 319 14.55 6.94 -6.77
N ARG A 320 14.73 8.24 -6.63
CA ARG A 320 15.59 8.78 -5.57
C ARG A 320 14.96 8.54 -4.21
N GLN A 321 15.77 8.27 -3.21
CA GLN A 321 15.29 8.21 -1.85
C GLN A 321 14.70 9.58 -1.43
N LYS A 322 13.52 9.55 -0.85
CA LYS A 322 12.83 10.73 -0.35
C LYS A 322 13.55 11.28 0.89
N ALA A 323 13.85 12.57 0.89
CA ALA A 323 14.29 13.24 2.12
C ALA A 323 13.10 13.43 3.09
N PRO A 324 13.33 13.45 4.41
CA PRO A 324 12.25 13.60 5.40
C PRO A 324 11.39 14.87 5.21
N SER A 325 11.95 15.94 4.65
CA SER A 325 11.26 17.19 4.37
C SER A 325 10.48 17.21 3.05
N GLN A 326 10.58 16.16 2.24
CA GLN A 326 9.88 16.05 0.95
C GLN A 326 8.62 15.21 1.11
N VAL A 327 7.56 15.59 0.41
CA VAL A 327 6.34 14.81 0.33
C VAL A 327 6.52 13.64 -0.64
N PHE A 328 7.04 13.94 -1.82
CA PHE A 328 7.33 12.93 -2.86
C PHE A 328 8.84 12.81 -3.11
N PRO A 329 9.31 11.67 -3.63
CA PRO A 329 10.66 11.57 -4.18
C PRO A 329 10.93 12.68 -5.20
N SER A 330 12.12 13.26 -5.21
CA SER A 330 12.46 14.36 -6.12
C SER A 330 12.49 13.94 -7.59
N LEU A 331 12.75 12.66 -7.86
CA LEU A 331 12.71 12.06 -9.19
C LEU A 331 12.46 10.57 -9.05
N GLY A 332 11.56 10.04 -9.86
CA GLY A 332 11.29 8.62 -9.85
C GLY A 332 10.30 8.20 -10.91
N PHE A 333 10.33 6.93 -11.24
CA PHE A 333 9.37 6.29 -12.12
C PHE A 333 9.13 4.86 -11.63
N GLY A 334 7.88 4.42 -11.71
CA GLY A 334 7.51 3.03 -11.48
C GLY A 334 6.37 2.62 -12.41
N ALA A 335 6.31 1.34 -12.68
CA ALA A 335 5.26 0.74 -13.49
C ALA A 335 4.88 -0.63 -12.92
N GLU A 336 3.62 -0.97 -13.04
CA GLU A 336 3.08 -2.29 -12.73
C GLU A 336 2.20 -2.73 -13.89
N ILE A 337 2.48 -3.92 -14.41
CA ILE A 337 1.62 -4.61 -15.38
C ILE A 337 1.03 -5.83 -14.69
N GLY A 338 -0.24 -6.12 -14.92
CA GLY A 338 -0.87 -7.27 -14.31
C GLY A 338 -2.07 -7.80 -15.07
N PHE A 339 -2.47 -9.00 -14.67
CA PHE A 339 -3.62 -9.72 -15.16
C PHE A 339 -4.48 -10.15 -13.99
N HIS A 340 -5.78 -10.00 -14.17
CA HIS A 340 -6.80 -10.41 -13.22
C HIS A 340 -7.82 -11.29 -13.92
N PHE A 341 -8.10 -12.47 -13.39
CA PHE A 341 -9.13 -13.34 -13.95
C PHE A 341 -9.70 -14.30 -12.90
N ARG A 342 -10.87 -14.85 -13.19
CA ARG A 342 -11.57 -15.85 -12.37
C ARG A 342 -11.55 -17.22 -13.06
N PRO A 343 -10.68 -18.14 -12.64
CA PRO A 343 -10.64 -19.49 -13.17
C PRO A 343 -12.03 -20.16 -13.10
N GLY A 344 -12.46 -20.77 -14.22
CA GLY A 344 -13.77 -21.39 -14.32
C GLY A 344 -14.96 -20.45 -14.60
N HIS A 345 -14.78 -19.12 -14.47
CA HIS A 345 -15.85 -18.13 -14.63
C HIS A 345 -15.52 -17.02 -15.63
N MET A 346 -14.60 -17.25 -16.55
CA MET A 346 -14.14 -16.22 -17.50
C MET A 346 -15.21 -15.68 -18.45
N LYS A 347 -16.30 -16.42 -18.64
CA LYS A 347 -17.47 -15.96 -19.43
C LYS A 347 -18.35 -14.97 -18.66
N ALA A 348 -18.44 -15.13 -17.35
CA ALA A 348 -19.22 -14.26 -16.49
C ALA A 348 -18.42 -13.06 -15.98
N TYR A 349 -17.12 -13.25 -15.81
CA TYR A 349 -16.18 -12.25 -15.34
C TYR A 349 -15.02 -12.19 -16.33
N ASN A 350 -15.04 -11.21 -17.21
CA ASN A 350 -14.01 -11.09 -18.23
C ASN A 350 -12.62 -10.89 -17.62
N PRO A 351 -11.63 -11.63 -18.14
CA PRO A 351 -10.25 -11.39 -17.75
C PRO A 351 -9.85 -9.97 -18.10
N THR A 352 -9.09 -9.32 -17.22
CA THR A 352 -8.58 -7.98 -17.41
C THR A 352 -7.07 -7.96 -17.41
N ALA A 353 -6.48 -7.10 -18.23
CA ALA A 353 -5.09 -6.74 -18.18
C ALA A 353 -4.99 -5.26 -17.80
N TYR A 354 -4.03 -4.91 -16.95
CA TYR A 354 -3.83 -3.53 -16.53
C TYR A 354 -2.37 -3.11 -16.61
N LEU A 355 -2.18 -1.82 -16.83
CA LEU A 355 -0.93 -1.11 -16.68
C LEU A 355 -1.16 0.06 -15.73
N TYR A 356 -0.38 0.14 -14.67
CA TYR A 356 -0.33 1.27 -13.78
C TYR A 356 1.07 1.86 -13.79
N THR A 357 1.18 3.17 -14.00
CA THR A 357 2.46 3.87 -13.99
C THR A 357 2.39 5.07 -13.08
N TYR A 358 3.50 5.40 -12.46
CA TYR A 358 3.63 6.62 -11.69
C TYR A 358 5.01 7.24 -11.87
N GLY A 359 5.05 8.55 -11.84
CA GLY A 359 6.27 9.32 -11.97
C GLY A 359 6.31 10.46 -10.97
N TYR A 360 7.52 10.78 -10.50
CA TYR A 360 7.78 11.90 -9.61
C TYR A 360 8.73 12.86 -10.29
N LEU A 361 8.41 14.15 -10.20
CA LEU A 361 9.23 15.24 -10.70
C LEU A 361 9.46 16.27 -9.59
N PRO A 362 10.59 16.97 -9.59
CA PRO A 362 10.85 18.01 -8.62
C PRO A 362 9.86 19.17 -8.81
N GLY A 363 9.49 19.81 -7.71
CA GLY A 363 8.72 21.05 -7.73
C GLY A 363 9.60 22.29 -7.89
N PHE A 364 9.01 23.47 -7.72
CA PHE A 364 9.72 24.77 -7.77
C PHE A 364 10.70 24.92 -6.59
N THR A 365 10.48 24.24 -5.49
CA THR A 365 11.41 24.17 -4.36
C THR A 365 11.78 22.73 -4.07
N ALA A 366 12.90 22.52 -3.34
CA ALA A 366 13.38 21.19 -3.00
C ALA A 366 12.39 20.34 -2.18
N ARG A 367 11.40 20.97 -1.55
CA ARG A 367 10.40 20.32 -0.70
C ARG A 367 9.11 19.98 -1.43
N GLN A 368 8.83 20.71 -2.51
CA GLN A 368 7.67 20.49 -3.37
C GLN A 368 7.95 19.38 -4.37
N GLY A 369 6.89 18.73 -4.83
CA GLY A 369 7.00 17.67 -5.82
C GLY A 369 5.73 17.50 -6.63
N LEU A 370 5.88 17.06 -7.85
CA LEU A 370 4.80 16.67 -8.74
C LEU A 370 4.76 15.14 -8.84
N ARG A 371 3.61 14.55 -8.59
CA ARG A 371 3.30 13.15 -8.84
C ARG A 371 2.35 13.06 -10.03
N LEU A 372 2.72 12.30 -11.01
CA LEU A 372 1.87 11.93 -12.14
C LEU A 372 1.57 10.44 -12.05
N THR A 373 0.32 10.05 -12.23
CA THR A 373 -0.03 8.64 -12.37
C THR A 373 -0.84 8.43 -13.65
N ALA A 374 -0.65 7.30 -14.28
CA ALA A 374 -1.49 6.87 -15.39
C ALA A 374 -1.82 5.39 -15.22
N SER A 375 -3.06 5.06 -15.45
CA SER A 375 -3.53 3.68 -15.42
C SER A 375 -4.39 3.38 -16.63
N MET A 376 -4.28 2.17 -17.10
CA MET A 376 -5.07 1.62 -18.19
C MET A 376 -5.47 0.20 -17.80
N GLU A 377 -6.72 -0.13 -18.02
CA GLU A 377 -7.25 -1.45 -17.76
C GLU A 377 -8.19 -1.83 -18.92
N VAL A 378 -8.00 -3.00 -19.48
CA VAL A 378 -8.72 -3.48 -20.64
C VAL A 378 -9.16 -4.92 -20.44
N TRP A 379 -10.29 -5.27 -21.02
CA TRP A 379 -10.68 -6.64 -21.17
C TRP A 379 -9.81 -7.35 -22.19
N TYR A 380 -9.58 -8.62 -21.93
CA TYR A 380 -9.06 -9.50 -22.94
C TYR A 380 -9.71 -10.89 -22.82
N GLY A 381 -9.91 -11.54 -23.96
CA GLY A 381 -10.60 -12.82 -24.02
C GLY A 381 -12.02 -12.73 -24.62
N PRO A 382 -12.78 -13.82 -24.60
CA PRO A 382 -14.14 -13.84 -25.16
C PRO A 382 -15.04 -12.95 -24.31
N CYS A 383 -15.57 -11.87 -24.92
CA CYS A 383 -16.55 -11.02 -24.31
C CYS A 383 -17.94 -11.60 -24.55
N GLU A 384 -18.63 -11.97 -23.48
CA GLU A 384 -20.05 -12.36 -23.54
C GLU A 384 -20.92 -11.23 -23.00
N GLU A 385 -22.14 -11.16 -23.53
CA GLU A 385 -23.14 -10.21 -23.05
C GLU A 385 -23.34 -10.31 -21.53
N GLY A 386 -23.26 -9.16 -20.84
CA GLY A 386 -23.42 -9.06 -19.40
C GLY A 386 -22.29 -9.60 -18.55
N ALA A 387 -21.13 -9.85 -19.13
CA ALA A 387 -19.92 -10.13 -18.32
C ALA A 387 -19.51 -8.90 -17.51
N ILE A 388 -19.01 -9.13 -16.30
CA ILE A 388 -18.53 -8.07 -15.42
C ILE A 388 -17.04 -7.85 -15.66
N MET A 389 -16.62 -6.60 -15.76
CA MET A 389 -15.24 -6.21 -15.67
C MET A 389 -14.87 -5.95 -14.21
N GLU A 390 -14.21 -6.91 -13.57
CA GLU A 390 -13.62 -6.71 -12.27
C GLU A 390 -12.22 -6.12 -12.45
N GLY A 391 -12.08 -4.84 -12.10
CA GLY A 391 -10.83 -4.15 -12.25
C GLY A 391 -9.98 -4.17 -10.98
N ALA A 392 -8.66 -4.23 -11.15
CA ALA A 392 -7.69 -4.04 -10.10
C ALA A 392 -7.50 -2.54 -9.77
N LEU A 393 -7.89 -1.64 -10.68
CA LEU A 393 -7.60 -0.22 -10.60
C LEU A 393 -8.86 0.62 -10.45
N THR A 394 -8.74 1.74 -9.72
CA THR A 394 -9.83 2.70 -9.59
C THR A 394 -9.92 3.58 -10.83
N ALA A 395 -11.06 3.53 -11.52
CA ALA A 395 -11.30 4.34 -12.72
C ALA A 395 -11.98 5.69 -12.45
N ILE A 396 -12.56 5.88 -11.28
CA ILE A 396 -13.35 7.08 -10.95
C ILE A 396 -12.44 8.20 -10.44
N PRO A 397 -12.50 9.43 -10.99
CA PRO A 397 -11.76 10.57 -10.48
C PRO A 397 -12.20 10.93 -9.07
N ARG A 398 -11.30 11.57 -8.32
CA ARG A 398 -11.58 12.07 -6.97
C ARG A 398 -12.73 13.08 -6.98
N GLY A 399 -13.57 13.02 -5.95
CA GLY A 399 -14.71 13.95 -5.82
C GLY A 399 -16.00 13.45 -6.47
N PHE A 400 -15.96 12.45 -7.32
CA PHE A 400 -17.20 11.80 -7.77
C PHE A 400 -17.71 10.88 -6.67
N VAL A 401 -18.90 11.19 -6.19
CA VAL A 401 -19.64 10.41 -5.20
C VAL A 401 -20.92 9.90 -5.85
N GLY A 402 -21.18 8.63 -5.74
CA GLY A 402 -22.40 8.03 -6.28
C GLY A 402 -22.21 6.54 -6.48
N THR A 403 -23.04 5.76 -5.80
CA THR A 403 -23.03 4.29 -5.93
C THR A 403 -23.43 3.85 -7.33
N ASN A 404 -24.32 4.58 -7.97
CA ASN A 404 -24.80 4.27 -9.31
C ASN A 404 -23.72 4.42 -10.37
N LEU A 405 -22.94 5.51 -10.34
CA LEU A 405 -21.81 5.70 -11.25
C LEU A 405 -20.77 4.56 -11.11
N LYS A 406 -20.41 4.22 -9.89
CA LYS A 406 -19.46 3.14 -9.60
C LYS A 406 -19.97 1.80 -10.12
N ASN A 407 -21.24 1.50 -9.91
CA ASN A 407 -21.86 0.27 -10.37
C ASN A 407 -21.92 0.20 -11.91
N ILE A 408 -22.24 1.31 -12.59
CA ILE A 408 -22.27 1.37 -14.05
C ILE A 408 -20.87 1.16 -14.64
N ILE A 409 -19.87 1.87 -14.14
CA ILE A 409 -18.49 1.71 -14.60
C ILE A 409 -18.01 0.28 -14.39
N ASN A 410 -18.29 -0.32 -13.24
CA ASN A 410 -17.84 -1.67 -12.94
C ASN A 410 -18.58 -2.75 -13.74
N SER A 411 -19.84 -2.51 -14.13
CA SER A 411 -20.67 -3.51 -14.80
C SER A 411 -20.66 -3.41 -16.32
N CYS A 412 -20.30 -2.26 -16.87
CA CYS A 412 -20.54 -1.97 -18.28
C CYS A 412 -19.28 -1.53 -19.04
N SER A 413 -18.21 -1.10 -18.36
CA SER A 413 -17.05 -0.59 -19.09
C SER A 413 -16.19 -1.72 -19.65
N GLU A 414 -15.67 -1.52 -20.85
CA GLU A 414 -14.80 -2.44 -21.60
C GLU A 414 -13.33 -2.07 -21.44
N SER A 415 -13.03 -0.77 -21.39
CA SER A 415 -11.72 -0.28 -21.04
C SER A 415 -11.81 0.94 -20.13
N ARG A 416 -10.78 1.13 -19.32
CA ARG A 416 -10.68 2.23 -18.36
C ARG A 416 -9.31 2.84 -18.43
N TRP A 417 -9.29 4.16 -18.49
CA TRP A 417 -8.07 4.95 -18.49
C TRP A 417 -8.18 6.01 -17.41
N ARG A 418 -7.12 6.25 -16.70
CA ARG A 418 -7.06 7.33 -15.73
C ARG A 418 -5.69 7.97 -15.70
N VAL A 419 -5.66 9.29 -15.66
CA VAL A 419 -4.45 10.09 -15.44
C VAL A 419 -4.70 11.01 -14.29
N THR A 420 -3.75 11.11 -13.36
CA THR A 420 -3.80 12.05 -12.24
C THR A 420 -2.52 12.86 -12.18
N ALA A 421 -2.65 14.10 -11.72
CA ALA A 421 -1.54 14.97 -11.40
C ALA A 421 -1.76 15.58 -10.02
N ASP A 422 -0.79 15.43 -9.13
CA ASP A 422 -0.80 15.95 -7.77
C ASP A 422 0.44 16.80 -7.54
N TYR A 423 0.27 18.06 -7.15
CA TYR A 423 1.38 18.94 -6.83
C TYR A 423 1.42 19.23 -5.34
N ALA A 424 2.32 18.59 -4.62
CA ALA A 424 2.42 18.72 -3.17
C ALA A 424 3.20 19.98 -2.76
N ILE A 425 2.58 20.79 -1.92
CA ILE A 425 3.11 22.07 -1.38
C ILE A 425 3.07 22.00 0.14
N PRO A 426 4.12 21.51 0.82
CA PRO A 426 4.24 21.65 2.26
C PRO A 426 4.53 23.12 2.57
N PHE A 427 3.57 23.84 3.18
CA PHE A 427 3.67 25.28 3.36
C PHE A 427 3.98 25.72 4.79
N ALA A 428 3.76 24.85 5.79
CA ALA A 428 4.06 25.16 7.18
C ALA A 428 4.61 23.94 7.91
N ASP A 429 5.91 23.97 8.25
CA ASP A 429 6.53 23.00 9.15
C ASP A 429 6.43 23.52 10.56
N VAL A 430 5.74 22.80 11.39
CA VAL A 430 5.45 23.24 12.75
C VAL A 430 6.10 22.37 13.82
N ASP A 431 6.28 21.08 13.56
CA ASP A 431 6.83 20.10 14.49
C ASP A 431 6.24 20.21 15.91
N TRP A 432 4.92 20.31 16.01
CA TRP A 432 4.22 20.48 17.27
C TRP A 432 4.00 19.15 17.97
N SER A 433 4.48 19.06 19.21
CA SER A 433 4.38 17.85 20.04
C SER A 433 3.32 17.94 21.15
N PHE A 434 2.45 18.96 21.15
CA PHE A 434 1.47 19.14 22.22
C PHE A 434 0.42 18.00 22.30
N LEU A 435 0.25 17.22 21.23
CA LEU A 435 -0.59 16.00 21.24
C LEU A 435 0.16 14.75 21.69
N SER A 436 1.44 14.86 22.05
CA SER A 436 2.23 13.73 22.55
C SER A 436 1.59 13.12 23.83
N PRO A 437 1.55 11.77 23.99
CA PRO A 437 2.20 10.74 23.15
C PRO A 437 1.33 10.24 22.01
N VAL A 438 0.14 10.78 21.77
CA VAL A 438 -0.83 10.25 20.80
C VAL A 438 -0.44 10.56 19.35
N ALA A 439 0.07 11.74 19.12
CA ALA A 439 0.52 12.19 17.80
C ALA A 439 1.45 13.40 17.92
N TYR A 440 2.20 13.71 16.85
CA TYR A 440 2.78 15.04 16.67
C TYR A 440 2.46 15.56 15.27
N ILE A 441 2.26 16.87 15.16
CA ILE A 441 1.97 17.54 13.91
C ILE A 441 3.29 17.90 13.24
N LYS A 442 3.57 17.30 12.09
CA LYS A 442 4.77 17.58 11.28
C LYS A 442 4.63 18.87 10.52
N ASN A 443 3.68 18.92 9.63
CA ASN A 443 3.46 20.05 8.74
C ASN A 443 2.01 20.10 8.24
N PHE A 444 1.71 21.21 7.57
CA PHE A 444 0.50 21.38 6.77
C PHE A 444 0.87 21.33 5.29
N GLU A 445 0.03 20.69 4.50
CA GLU A 445 0.25 20.49 3.09
C GLU A 445 -0.99 20.85 2.29
N LEU A 446 -0.77 21.56 1.18
CA LEU A 446 -1.77 21.84 0.16
C LEU A 446 -1.38 21.07 -1.10
N THR A 447 -2.29 20.23 -1.60
CA THR A 447 -2.06 19.45 -2.81
C THR A 447 -3.16 19.71 -3.83
N PRO A 448 -2.99 20.75 -4.70
CA PRO A 448 -3.81 20.86 -5.89
C PRO A 448 -3.66 19.62 -6.76
N PHE A 449 -4.79 19.19 -7.34
CA PHE A 449 -4.83 18.00 -8.16
C PHE A 449 -5.69 18.16 -9.42
N PHE A 450 -5.38 17.34 -10.40
CA PHE A 450 -6.17 17.13 -11.60
C PHE A 450 -6.32 15.63 -11.83
N ASP A 451 -7.55 15.15 -12.05
CA ASP A 451 -7.85 13.79 -12.42
C ASP A 451 -8.64 13.79 -13.75
N TRP A 452 -8.25 12.92 -14.64
CA TRP A 452 -9.00 12.60 -15.85
C TRP A 452 -9.20 11.10 -15.91
N SER A 453 -10.40 10.67 -16.30
CA SER A 453 -10.65 9.29 -16.64
C SER A 453 -11.49 9.17 -17.91
N TYR A 454 -11.23 8.13 -18.65
CA TYR A 454 -11.94 7.76 -19.85
C TYR A 454 -12.35 6.29 -19.76
N GLN A 455 -13.64 6.02 -20.02
CA GLN A 455 -14.15 4.66 -20.04
C GLN A 455 -14.84 4.41 -21.39
N THR A 456 -14.69 3.21 -21.92
CA THR A 456 -15.43 2.75 -23.10
C THR A 456 -16.49 1.73 -22.70
N PHE A 457 -17.63 1.82 -23.33
CA PHE A 457 -18.79 0.95 -23.07
C PHE A 457 -19.24 0.29 -24.35
N CYS A 458 -19.57 -1.01 -24.29
CA CYS A 458 -20.15 -1.77 -25.41
C CYS A 458 -21.69 -1.69 -25.43
N TRP A 459 -22.26 -0.55 -25.08
CA TRP A 459 -23.70 -0.35 -25.02
C TRP A 459 -24.12 0.74 -25.99
N ASP A 460 -25.21 0.49 -26.74
CA ASP A 460 -25.78 1.49 -27.61
C ASP A 460 -26.64 2.52 -26.82
N HIS A 461 -27.23 3.46 -27.58
CA HIS A 461 -28.09 4.53 -27.02
C HIS A 461 -29.28 4.00 -26.21
N ASP A 462 -29.79 2.81 -26.58
CA ASP A 462 -30.94 2.19 -25.94
C ASP A 462 -30.57 1.20 -24.86
N LEU A 463 -29.29 1.19 -24.42
CA LEU A 463 -28.73 0.29 -23.44
C LEU A 463 -28.78 -1.18 -23.88
N HIS A 464 -28.71 -1.44 -25.19
CA HIS A 464 -28.47 -2.77 -25.72
C HIS A 464 -26.98 -3.03 -25.79
N TYR A 465 -26.57 -4.25 -25.46
CA TYR A 465 -25.20 -4.70 -25.66
C TYR A 465 -24.91 -4.79 -27.16
N ASN A 466 -23.98 -3.97 -27.62
CA ASN A 466 -23.53 -3.97 -29.02
C ASN A 466 -22.01 -3.85 -29.05
N PRO A 467 -21.26 -4.95 -29.20
CA PRO A 467 -19.81 -4.94 -29.19
C PRO A 467 -19.19 -4.15 -30.36
N GLY A 468 -19.98 -3.78 -31.36
CA GLY A 468 -19.56 -2.90 -32.46
C GLY A 468 -19.78 -1.40 -32.21
N ALA A 469 -20.56 -1.03 -31.20
CA ALA A 469 -20.91 0.36 -30.89
C ALA A 469 -20.19 0.83 -29.62
N VAL A 470 -18.88 1.02 -29.70
CA VAL A 470 -18.08 1.53 -28.57
C VAL A 470 -18.34 3.02 -28.39
N SER A 471 -18.93 3.39 -27.27
CA SER A 471 -19.07 4.79 -26.83
C SER A 471 -18.07 5.09 -25.72
N GLY A 472 -17.46 6.28 -25.73
CA GLY A 472 -16.49 6.71 -24.74
C GLY A 472 -17.00 7.86 -23.89
N GLU A 473 -16.76 7.80 -22.57
CA GLU A 473 -17.15 8.82 -21.62
C GLU A 473 -15.94 9.40 -20.90
N ASN A 474 -15.91 10.72 -20.78
CA ASN A 474 -14.84 11.43 -20.08
C ASN A 474 -15.35 12.00 -18.76
N LEU A 475 -14.60 11.77 -17.70
CA LEU A 475 -14.79 12.35 -16.39
C LEU A 475 -13.55 13.15 -16.00
N PHE A 476 -13.76 14.36 -15.49
CA PHE A 476 -12.70 15.23 -15.01
C PHE A 476 -12.98 15.68 -13.59
N SER A 477 -11.95 15.82 -12.80
CA SER A 477 -12.02 16.42 -11.48
C SER A 477 -10.81 17.32 -11.27
N VAL A 478 -11.05 18.53 -10.81
CA VAL A 478 -10.01 19.50 -10.43
C VAL A 478 -10.29 19.93 -9.01
N GLY A 479 -9.27 19.96 -8.18
CA GLY A 479 -9.46 20.32 -6.78
C GLY A 479 -8.18 20.52 -6.01
N ALA A 480 -8.32 20.56 -4.71
CA ALA A 480 -7.20 20.62 -3.80
C ALA A 480 -7.51 19.86 -2.50
N ASP A 481 -6.48 19.24 -1.98
CA ASP A 481 -6.45 18.60 -0.67
C ASP A 481 -5.67 19.51 0.29
N LEU A 482 -6.28 19.83 1.43
CA LEU A 482 -5.61 20.50 2.54
C LEU A 482 -5.46 19.50 3.66
N THR A 483 -4.22 19.09 3.97
CA THR A 483 -3.93 18.04 4.93
C THR A 483 -3.00 18.49 6.03
N VAL A 484 -3.17 17.90 7.19
CA VAL A 484 -2.27 17.91 8.34
C VAL A 484 -1.54 16.57 8.36
N ASN A 485 -0.23 16.62 8.32
CA ASN A 485 0.61 15.43 8.36
C ASN A 485 1.03 15.16 9.81
N LEU A 486 0.61 14.01 10.31
CA LEU A 486 0.83 13.56 11.68
C LEU A 486 1.88 12.46 11.69
N GLY A 487 2.82 12.56 12.60
CA GLY A 487 3.72 11.46 12.93
C GLY A 487 3.28 10.75 14.19
N ASN A 488 3.58 9.48 14.28
CA ASN A 488 3.33 8.63 15.45
C ASN A 488 1.86 8.62 15.91
N PHE A 489 0.92 8.79 14.98
CA PHE A 489 -0.50 8.84 15.26
C PHE A 489 -0.99 7.51 15.83
N PHE A 490 -1.48 7.54 17.08
CA PHE A 490 -1.80 6.33 17.86
C PHE A 490 -0.70 5.26 17.81
N TRP A 491 0.58 5.69 17.93
CA TRP A 491 1.78 4.82 17.89
C TRP A 491 2.00 4.08 16.57
N LEU A 492 1.31 4.46 15.49
CA LEU A 492 1.59 3.92 14.17
C LEU A 492 2.95 4.41 13.68
N PRO A 493 3.79 3.52 13.12
CA PRO A 493 5.12 3.90 12.62
C PRO A 493 5.08 4.63 11.27
N TYR A 494 3.88 4.96 10.80
CA TYR A 494 3.62 5.56 9.50
C TYR A 494 3.10 6.98 9.64
N ASP A 495 3.34 7.80 8.61
CA ASP A 495 2.77 9.15 8.55
C ASP A 495 1.28 9.08 8.24
N THR A 496 0.49 9.77 9.03
CA THR A 496 -0.97 9.86 8.86
C THR A 496 -1.34 11.24 8.34
N HIS A 497 -2.17 11.28 7.30
CA HIS A 497 -2.65 12.51 6.68
C HIS A 497 -4.14 12.65 6.97
N ILE A 498 -4.53 13.73 7.63
CA ILE A 498 -5.93 14.07 7.90
C ILE A 498 -6.23 15.42 7.28
N GLY A 499 -7.33 15.53 6.56
CA GLY A 499 -7.61 16.77 5.88
C GLY A 499 -8.98 16.87 5.25
N ILE A 500 -9.11 17.89 4.41
CA ILE A 500 -10.32 18.19 3.66
C ILE A 500 -9.99 18.26 2.19
N ARG A 501 -10.82 17.63 1.36
CA ARG A 501 -10.78 17.72 -0.11
C ARG A 501 -11.90 18.59 -0.61
N TYR A 502 -11.58 19.50 -1.48
CA TYR A 502 -12.53 20.15 -2.37
C TYR A 502 -12.28 19.68 -3.81
N ALA A 503 -13.33 19.28 -4.52
CA ALA A 503 -13.25 18.91 -5.92
C ALA A 503 -14.41 19.51 -6.72
N ARG A 504 -14.10 19.98 -7.93
CA ARG A 504 -15.05 20.37 -8.96
C ARG A 504 -15.05 19.33 -10.05
N ASN A 505 -16.21 18.74 -10.30
CA ASN A 505 -16.41 17.63 -11.23
C ASN A 505 -16.99 18.14 -12.56
N PHE A 506 -16.50 17.55 -13.66
CA PHE A 506 -16.95 17.81 -15.02
C PHE A 506 -17.11 16.48 -15.72
N TRP A 507 -18.17 16.35 -16.52
CA TRP A 507 -18.45 15.17 -17.32
C TRP A 507 -19.10 15.54 -18.64
N HIS A 508 -18.94 14.66 -19.61
CA HIS A 508 -19.57 14.76 -20.91
C HIS A 508 -20.38 13.47 -21.14
N TYR A 509 -21.67 13.58 -21.43
CA TYR A 509 -22.54 12.46 -21.83
C TYR A 509 -23.11 11.53 -20.74
N ILE A 510 -23.21 11.93 -19.52
CA ILE A 510 -23.91 11.10 -18.52
C ILE A 510 -25.45 11.12 -18.67
N ASP A 511 -25.97 11.88 -19.60
CA ASP A 511 -27.42 11.91 -19.89
C ASP A 511 -27.98 10.55 -20.37
N ARG A 512 -27.13 9.64 -20.83
CA ARG A 512 -27.53 8.28 -21.23
C ARG A 512 -27.83 7.36 -20.05
N PHE A 513 -27.22 7.60 -18.91
CA PHE A 513 -27.47 6.83 -17.72
C PHE A 513 -28.27 7.70 -16.75
N PRO A 514 -29.37 7.20 -16.16
CA PRO A 514 -30.10 7.94 -15.14
C PRO A 514 -29.31 8.00 -13.84
N ILE A 515 -28.19 8.72 -13.85
CA ILE A 515 -27.36 8.95 -12.68
C ILE A 515 -27.85 10.26 -12.05
N SER A 516 -28.80 10.14 -11.16
CA SER A 516 -29.39 11.27 -10.43
C SER A 516 -28.52 11.78 -9.29
N ASP A 517 -27.44 11.05 -8.94
CA ASP A 517 -26.62 11.29 -7.75
C ASP A 517 -25.24 11.90 -8.05
N LEU A 518 -25.00 12.41 -9.26
CA LEU A 518 -23.76 13.09 -9.59
C LEU A 518 -23.72 14.52 -9.05
N ASN A 519 -22.64 14.80 -8.36
CA ASN A 519 -22.40 16.10 -7.77
C ASN A 519 -21.36 16.92 -8.55
N LYS A 520 -21.66 18.19 -8.85
CA LYS A 520 -20.72 19.12 -9.49
C LYS A 520 -19.61 19.58 -8.54
N ASN A 521 -19.90 19.66 -7.26
CA ASN A 521 -18.95 20.05 -6.23
C ASN A 521 -18.93 18.98 -5.15
N TYR A 522 -17.75 18.72 -4.64
CA TYR A 522 -17.51 17.79 -3.55
C TYR A 522 -16.68 18.44 -2.47
N ILE A 523 -17.12 18.29 -1.24
CA ILE A 523 -16.32 18.58 -0.05
C ILE A 523 -16.38 17.34 0.82
N GLY A 524 -15.22 16.81 1.20
CA GLY A 524 -15.15 15.60 2.02
C GLY A 524 -13.88 15.54 2.84
N TRP A 525 -13.90 14.69 3.86
CA TRP A 525 -12.75 14.40 4.69
C TRP A 525 -11.78 13.47 3.97
N ILE A 526 -10.50 13.67 4.24
CA ILE A 526 -9.41 12.78 3.84
C ILE A 526 -8.82 12.18 5.11
N PHE A 527 -8.66 10.87 5.07
CA PHE A 527 -7.84 10.14 6.02
C PHE A 527 -6.99 9.16 5.22
N SER A 528 -5.68 9.25 5.33
CA SER A 528 -4.77 8.30 4.67
C SER A 528 -3.53 8.07 5.54
N ILE A 529 -2.93 6.91 5.36
CA ILE A 529 -1.66 6.53 6.00
C ILE A 529 -0.67 6.23 4.88
N SER A 530 0.50 6.87 4.92
CA SER A 530 1.57 6.59 3.97
C SER A 530 2.42 5.44 4.51
N LEU A 531 2.41 4.32 3.82
CA LEU A 531 3.27 3.16 4.08
C LEU A 531 4.69 3.36 3.52
#